data_2d0024c12e0210fe2f77f5a88d9fdd37
#
_entry.id   2d0024c12e0210fe2f77f5a88d9fdd37
#
_cell.length_a   1.000
_cell.length_b   1.000
_cell.length_c   1.000
_cell.angle_alpha   90.00
_cell.angle_beta   90.00
_cell.angle_gamma   90.00
#
_symmetry.space_group_name_H-M   'P 1'
#
loop_
_entity.id
_entity.type
_entity.pdbx_description
1 polymer ?
#
loop_
_entity_poly.entity_id
_entity_poly.type
_entity_poly.pdbx_seq_one_letter_code
_entity_poly.pdbx_strand_id
1 'polypeptide(L)'
;EDLIPDKPDIDFRKAYTTKETKYNDEGKRIGYDIVQHPSKADITQHILVRTGNLKAISNAYMHTTEFDGTDKEFYISEPNYDFIGLNDIKPEMIAEATKNAREAAEKFALDSNSAVGKIKQASQGWFSVNDAEEGMEQRKVVRVVTSIDFYIVD
;
A
#
# COMPACT_ATOMS: atom_id res chain seq x y z
N GLU A 1 -8.81 -16.88 1.05
CA GLU A 1 -7.44 -16.69 0.52
C GLU A 1 -7.48 -16.77 -0.99
N ASP A 2 -7.25 -15.66 -1.66
CA ASP A 2 -7.20 -15.63 -3.12
C ASP A 2 -5.75 -15.60 -3.56
N LEU A 3 -5.33 -16.65 -4.22
CA LEU A 3 -4.05 -16.72 -4.91
C LEU A 3 -4.32 -16.52 -6.39
N ILE A 4 -3.97 -15.35 -6.91
CA ILE A 4 -4.25 -14.97 -8.30
C ILE A 4 -2.93 -14.91 -9.05
N PRO A 5 -2.56 -15.97 -9.79
CA PRO A 5 -1.39 -15.93 -10.67
C PRO A 5 -1.73 -15.13 -11.93
N ASP A 6 -0.89 -14.17 -12.25
CA ASP A 6 -0.92 -13.53 -13.55
C ASP A 6 -0.45 -14.47 -14.66
N LYS A 7 -0.82 -14.14 -15.90
CA LYS A 7 -0.30 -14.85 -17.05
C LYS A 7 1.22 -14.60 -17.13
N PRO A 8 2.04 -15.66 -17.30
CA PRO A 8 3.48 -15.48 -17.45
C PRO A 8 3.83 -14.56 -18.61
N ASP A 9 4.73 -13.62 -18.38
CA ASP A 9 5.35 -12.84 -19.42
C ASP A 9 6.62 -13.55 -19.89
N ILE A 10 6.79 -13.67 -21.21
CA ILE A 10 7.89 -14.40 -21.82
C ILE A 10 8.64 -13.46 -22.75
N ASP A 11 9.84 -13.07 -22.34
CA ASP A 11 10.77 -12.29 -23.18
C ASP A 11 11.74 -13.22 -23.91
N PHE A 12 11.65 -13.23 -25.22
CA PHE A 12 12.52 -14.01 -26.08
C PHE A 12 13.67 -13.17 -26.62
N ARG A 13 14.89 -13.49 -26.21
CA ARG A 13 16.10 -12.96 -26.82
C ARG A 13 16.64 -13.93 -27.87
N LYS A 14 16.65 -13.50 -29.12
CA LYS A 14 17.26 -14.29 -30.22
C LYS A 14 18.74 -14.45 -30.01
N ALA A 15 19.28 -15.57 -30.47
CA ALA A 15 20.72 -15.77 -30.54
C ALA A 15 21.39 -14.66 -31.35
N TYR A 16 22.49 -14.14 -30.85
CA TYR A 16 23.29 -13.12 -31.53
C TYR A 16 24.77 -13.39 -31.31
N THR A 17 25.60 -12.75 -32.10
CA THR A 17 27.06 -12.83 -32.00
C THR A 17 27.65 -11.46 -31.70
N THR A 18 28.64 -11.43 -30.82
CA THR A 18 29.45 -10.23 -30.56
C THR A 18 30.89 -10.46 -30.95
N LYS A 19 31.58 -9.38 -31.27
CA LYS A 19 33.04 -9.39 -31.50
C LYS A 19 33.70 -8.78 -30.29
N GLU A 20 34.47 -9.58 -29.58
CA GLU A 20 35.30 -9.12 -28.47
C GLU A 20 36.72 -8.91 -28.90
N THR A 21 37.32 -7.77 -28.56
CA THR A 21 38.71 -7.49 -28.95
C THR A 21 39.66 -8.35 -28.14
N LYS A 22 40.51 -9.07 -28.84
CA LYS A 22 41.55 -9.91 -28.23
C LYS A 22 42.86 -9.15 -28.13
N TYR A 23 43.48 -9.26 -26.98
CA TYR A 23 44.79 -8.67 -26.70
C TYR A 23 45.80 -9.77 -26.35
N ASN A 24 47.07 -9.54 -26.66
CA ASN A 24 48.17 -10.40 -26.19
C ASN A 24 48.58 -10.03 -24.75
N ASP A 25 49.52 -10.80 -24.21
CA ASP A 25 50.05 -10.61 -22.86
C ASP A 25 50.71 -9.23 -22.60
N GLU A 26 51.11 -8.56 -23.67
CA GLU A 26 51.66 -7.21 -23.65
C GLU A 26 50.60 -6.11 -23.76
N GLY A 27 49.29 -6.48 -23.78
CA GLY A 27 48.19 -5.55 -23.93
C GLY A 27 47.97 -5.02 -25.37
N LYS A 28 48.66 -5.58 -26.39
CA LYS A 28 48.49 -5.17 -27.77
C LYS A 28 47.35 -5.95 -28.43
N ARG A 29 46.47 -5.23 -29.15
CA ARG A 29 45.37 -5.83 -29.88
C ARG A 29 45.87 -6.77 -30.98
N ILE A 30 45.41 -8.03 -30.96
CA ILE A 30 45.81 -9.08 -31.91
C ILE A 30 44.67 -9.59 -32.80
N GLY A 31 43.41 -9.16 -32.51
CA GLY A 31 42.29 -9.60 -33.33
C GLY A 31 40.95 -9.45 -32.62
N TYR A 32 40.00 -10.31 -32.98
CA TYR A 32 38.70 -10.42 -32.40
C TYR A 32 38.36 -11.89 -32.18
N ASP A 33 37.76 -12.18 -31.02
CA ASP A 33 37.06 -13.42 -30.83
C ASP A 33 35.56 -13.21 -31.15
N ILE A 34 34.94 -14.22 -31.74
CA ILE A 34 33.50 -14.21 -32.01
C ILE A 34 32.81 -14.98 -30.86
N VAL A 35 32.09 -14.27 -30.04
CA VAL A 35 31.33 -14.87 -28.96
C VAL A 35 29.89 -15.08 -29.45
N GLN A 36 29.44 -16.31 -29.36
CA GLN A 36 28.07 -16.69 -29.67
C GLN A 36 27.22 -16.64 -28.39
N HIS A 37 26.16 -15.83 -28.41
CA HIS A 37 25.16 -15.78 -27.36
C HIS A 37 23.95 -16.61 -27.79
N PRO A 38 23.65 -17.71 -27.11
CA PRO A 38 22.49 -18.53 -27.45
C PRO A 38 21.19 -17.74 -27.22
N SER A 39 20.12 -18.18 -27.82
CA SER A 39 18.79 -17.68 -27.52
C SER A 39 18.43 -17.99 -26.09
N LYS A 40 17.85 -17.03 -25.39
CA LYS A 40 17.34 -17.17 -24.02
C LYS A 40 15.86 -16.80 -23.99
N ALA A 41 15.14 -17.43 -23.11
CA ALA A 41 13.80 -17.02 -22.73
C ALA A 41 13.80 -16.68 -21.22
N ASP A 42 13.48 -15.44 -20.91
CA ASP A 42 13.25 -15.02 -19.54
C ASP A 42 11.73 -15.13 -19.30
N ILE A 43 11.33 -15.88 -18.29
CA ILE A 43 9.92 -16.08 -17.92
C ILE A 43 9.69 -15.40 -16.58
N THR A 44 8.82 -14.41 -16.58
CA THR A 44 8.41 -13.70 -15.36
C THR A 44 6.96 -14.02 -15.05
N GLN A 45 6.68 -14.34 -13.80
CA GLN A 45 5.32 -14.57 -13.32
C GLN A 45 5.08 -13.78 -12.04
N HIS A 46 3.99 -13.00 -12.01
CA HIS A 46 3.53 -12.32 -10.81
C HIS A 46 2.45 -13.15 -10.12
N ILE A 47 2.54 -13.23 -8.80
CA ILE A 47 1.54 -13.89 -7.95
C ILE A 47 1.05 -12.87 -6.93
N LEU A 48 -0.23 -12.52 -7.00
CA LEU A 48 -0.88 -11.67 -6.01
C LEU A 48 -1.55 -12.55 -4.95
N VAL A 49 -1.19 -12.33 -3.69
CA VAL A 49 -1.81 -13.00 -2.55
C VAL A 49 -2.65 -12.00 -1.76
N ARG A 50 -3.93 -12.29 -1.55
CA ARG A 50 -4.84 -11.53 -0.70
C ARG A 50 -5.34 -12.41 0.43
N THR A 51 -5.20 -11.94 1.66
CA THR A 51 -5.65 -12.69 2.83
C THR A 51 -6.03 -11.75 3.98
N GLY A 52 -7.01 -12.15 4.78
CA GLY A 52 -7.31 -11.50 6.06
C GLY A 52 -6.42 -11.97 7.22
N ASN A 53 -5.55 -12.95 6.98
CA ASN A 53 -4.65 -13.49 8.00
C ASN A 53 -3.32 -12.72 8.01
N LEU A 54 -3.27 -11.65 8.79
CA LEU A 54 -2.09 -10.78 8.91
C LEU A 54 -0.83 -11.52 9.37
N LYS A 55 -0.96 -12.52 10.24
CA LYS A 55 0.18 -13.30 10.72
C LYS A 55 0.75 -14.19 9.61
N ALA A 56 -0.11 -14.77 8.80
CA ALA A 56 0.33 -15.61 7.69
C ALA A 56 1.13 -14.81 6.66
N ILE A 57 0.66 -13.59 6.31
CA ILE A 57 1.36 -12.76 5.34
C ILE A 57 2.70 -12.24 5.88
N SER A 58 2.76 -11.83 7.15
CA SER A 58 4.01 -11.39 7.77
C SER A 58 5.03 -12.53 7.83
N ASN A 59 4.60 -13.73 8.19
CA ASN A 59 5.46 -14.91 8.21
C ASN A 59 5.95 -15.26 6.80
N ALA A 60 5.06 -15.27 5.82
CA ALA A 60 5.43 -15.53 4.43
C ALA A 60 6.48 -14.53 3.95
N TYR A 61 6.29 -13.24 4.21
CA TYR A 61 7.23 -12.18 3.84
C TYR A 61 8.61 -12.39 4.47
N MET A 62 8.67 -12.74 5.77
CA MET A 62 9.95 -13.01 6.44
C MET A 62 10.67 -14.25 5.90
N HIS A 63 9.95 -15.32 5.58
CA HIS A 63 10.55 -16.55 5.07
C HIS A 63 11.00 -16.45 3.60
N THR A 64 10.50 -15.48 2.85
CA THR A 64 10.93 -15.30 1.46
C THR A 64 12.36 -14.79 1.34
N THR A 65 12.89 -14.13 2.36
CA THR A 65 14.30 -13.72 2.44
C THR A 65 15.23 -14.92 2.67
N GLU A 66 14.70 -16.07 3.10
CA GLU A 66 15.44 -17.31 3.31
C GLU A 66 15.50 -18.16 2.02
N PHE A 67 14.84 -17.73 0.93
CA PHE A 67 14.81 -18.49 -0.32
C PHE A 67 16.12 -18.29 -1.07
N ASP A 68 17.13 -19.06 -0.64
CA ASP A 68 18.48 -19.01 -1.18
C ASP A 68 18.66 -20.03 -2.33
N GLY A 69 19.25 -19.53 -3.41
CA GLY A 69 20.23 -20.28 -4.16
C GLY A 69 19.77 -21.26 -5.22
N THR A 70 18.62 -21.09 -5.84
CA THR A 70 18.38 -21.69 -7.17
C THR A 70 18.41 -20.58 -8.23
N ASP A 71 18.74 -20.88 -9.47
CA ASP A 71 18.85 -19.96 -10.63
C ASP A 71 17.56 -19.12 -10.94
N LYS A 72 16.74 -18.86 -9.92
CA LYS A 72 15.49 -18.14 -9.99
C LYS A 72 15.55 -16.90 -9.12
N GLU A 73 15.31 -15.76 -9.72
CA GLU A 73 15.19 -14.50 -9.02
C GLU A 73 13.76 -14.34 -8.51
N PHE A 74 13.59 -14.18 -7.19
CA PHE A 74 12.33 -13.83 -6.57
C PHE A 74 12.38 -12.40 -6.08
N TYR A 75 11.40 -11.60 -6.53
CA TYR A 75 11.17 -10.28 -6.03
C TYR A 75 9.85 -10.26 -5.27
N ILE A 76 9.91 -9.87 -4.00
CA ILE A 76 8.72 -9.77 -3.17
C ILE A 76 8.55 -8.33 -2.77
N SER A 77 7.38 -7.79 -3.11
CA SER A 77 6.99 -6.47 -2.65
C SER A 77 6.53 -6.52 -1.20
N GLU A 78 6.72 -5.42 -0.50
CA GLU A 78 6.18 -5.27 0.85
C GLU A 78 4.66 -5.46 0.85
N PRO A 79 4.10 -6.10 1.90
CA PRO A 79 2.67 -6.27 2.02
C PRO A 79 1.97 -4.91 2.14
N ASN A 80 0.87 -4.74 1.41
CA ASN A 80 -0.03 -3.60 1.60
C ASN A 80 -1.21 -4.02 2.47
N TYR A 81 -1.60 -3.16 3.41
CA TYR A 81 -2.67 -3.43 4.37
C TYR A 81 -3.84 -2.49 4.16
N ASP A 82 -5.00 -3.03 3.82
CA ASP A 82 -6.23 -2.29 3.62
C ASP A 82 -7.21 -2.51 4.79
N PHE A 83 -7.85 -1.45 5.25
CA PHE A 83 -8.92 -1.55 6.25
C PHE A 83 -10.27 -1.76 5.55
N ILE A 84 -10.79 -2.98 5.64
CA ILE A 84 -12.03 -3.38 4.96
C ILE A 84 -13.30 -3.10 5.78
N GLY A 85 -13.19 -2.88 7.10
CA GLY A 85 -14.31 -2.68 8.04
C GLY A 85 -14.85 -1.25 8.11
N LEU A 86 -14.49 -0.36 7.18
CA LEU A 86 -14.85 1.06 7.27
C LEU A 86 -16.36 1.30 7.31
N ASN A 87 -17.14 0.54 6.54
CA ASN A 87 -18.59 0.73 6.48
C ASN A 87 -19.31 0.32 7.79
N ASP A 88 -18.73 -0.61 8.52
CA ASP A 88 -19.32 -1.12 9.75
C ASP A 88 -19.17 -0.10 10.90
N ILE A 89 -18.07 0.64 10.92
CA ILE A 89 -17.78 1.64 11.98
C ILE A 89 -18.32 3.04 11.67
N LYS A 90 -18.63 3.36 10.40
CA LYS A 90 -19.12 4.69 9.99
C LYS A 90 -20.28 5.22 10.80
N PRO A 91 -21.37 4.45 11.07
CA PRO A 91 -22.53 4.98 11.81
C PRO A 91 -22.17 5.43 13.23
N GLU A 92 -21.36 4.65 13.93
CA GLU A 92 -20.92 4.95 15.28
C GLU A 92 -20.02 6.19 15.31
N MET A 93 -19.07 6.26 14.39
CA MET A 93 -18.16 7.42 14.26
C MET A 93 -18.91 8.71 13.97
N ILE A 94 -19.94 8.68 13.11
CA ILE A 94 -20.78 9.85 12.82
C ILE A 94 -21.58 10.27 14.06
N ALA A 95 -22.15 9.32 14.78
CA ALA A 95 -22.91 9.59 15.99
C ALA A 95 -22.01 10.26 17.06
N GLU A 96 -20.82 9.74 17.28
CA GLU A 96 -19.86 10.30 18.23
C GLU A 96 -19.37 11.69 17.77
N ALA A 97 -19.03 11.87 16.50
CA ALA A 97 -18.62 13.17 15.97
C ALA A 97 -19.73 14.24 16.12
N THR A 98 -20.99 13.86 15.91
CA THR A 98 -22.14 14.73 16.10
C THR A 98 -22.33 15.12 17.57
N LYS A 99 -22.18 14.18 18.48
CA LYS A 99 -22.21 14.42 19.93
C LYS A 99 -21.12 15.39 20.36
N ASN A 100 -19.89 15.14 19.94
CA ASN A 100 -18.73 15.98 20.26
C ASN A 100 -18.90 17.41 19.71
N ALA A 101 -19.45 17.56 18.49
CA ALA A 101 -19.75 18.86 17.91
C ALA A 101 -20.78 19.64 18.75
N ARG A 102 -21.84 18.98 19.27
CA ARG A 102 -22.82 19.60 20.15
C ARG A 102 -22.20 20.01 21.48
N GLU A 103 -21.44 19.14 22.11
CA GLU A 103 -20.76 19.43 23.39
C GLU A 103 -19.79 20.63 23.24
N ALA A 104 -19.09 20.73 22.14
CA ALA A 104 -18.25 21.89 21.85
C ALA A 104 -19.08 23.15 21.69
N ALA A 105 -20.17 23.09 20.91
CA ALA A 105 -21.07 24.24 20.73
C ALA A 105 -21.69 24.72 22.04
N GLU A 106 -22.08 23.81 22.94
CA GLU A 106 -22.63 24.15 24.25
C GLU A 106 -21.62 24.90 25.12
N LYS A 107 -20.33 24.54 25.07
CA LYS A 107 -19.27 25.29 25.76
C LYS A 107 -19.16 26.71 25.25
N PHE A 108 -19.17 26.91 23.94
CA PHE A 108 -19.14 28.26 23.34
C PHE A 108 -20.39 29.08 23.67
N ALA A 109 -21.58 28.47 23.65
CA ALA A 109 -22.82 29.13 24.00
C ALA A 109 -22.84 29.57 25.48
N LEU A 110 -22.35 28.74 26.39
CA LEU A 110 -22.25 29.05 27.81
C LEU A 110 -21.38 30.30 28.07
N ASP A 111 -20.22 30.39 27.36
CA ASP A 111 -19.33 31.54 27.51
C ASP A 111 -19.95 32.85 27.02
N SER A 112 -20.95 32.78 26.15
CA SER A 112 -21.70 33.94 25.61
C SER A 112 -23.06 34.16 26.30
N ASN A 113 -23.37 33.49 27.39
CA ASN A 113 -24.65 33.51 28.08
C ASN A 113 -25.85 33.18 27.17
N SER A 114 -25.67 32.25 26.23
CA SER A 114 -26.70 31.77 25.33
C SER A 114 -26.80 30.26 25.39
N ALA A 115 -27.78 29.67 24.68
CA ALA A 115 -27.97 28.24 24.63
C ALA A 115 -27.93 27.72 23.17
N VAL A 116 -27.53 26.45 23.01
CA VAL A 116 -27.51 25.78 21.71
C VAL A 116 -28.91 25.28 21.38
N GLY A 117 -29.43 25.77 20.25
CA GLY A 117 -30.73 25.35 19.73
C GLY A 117 -30.63 24.08 18.82
N LYS A 118 -31.54 24.03 17.86
CA LYS A 118 -31.60 22.96 16.87
C LYS A 118 -30.43 23.06 15.87
N ILE A 119 -30.14 21.96 15.22
CA ILE A 119 -29.20 21.95 14.09
C ILE A 119 -29.78 22.81 12.96
N LYS A 120 -29.00 23.76 12.49
CA LYS A 120 -29.28 24.60 11.33
C LYS A 120 -28.82 23.91 10.05
N GLN A 121 -27.61 23.38 10.07
CA GLN A 121 -27.00 22.69 8.95
C GLN A 121 -26.02 21.66 9.50
N ALA A 122 -25.92 20.53 8.83
CA ALA A 122 -24.91 19.53 9.10
C ALA A 122 -24.27 19.06 7.80
N SER A 123 -22.97 18.93 7.81
CA SER A 123 -22.17 18.41 6.69
C SER A 123 -21.18 17.39 7.22
N GLN A 124 -21.21 16.21 6.62
CA GLN A 124 -20.23 15.18 6.88
C GLN A 124 -19.05 15.34 5.91
N GLY A 125 -17.86 15.46 6.47
CA GLY A 125 -16.62 15.46 5.68
C GLY A 125 -16.20 14.05 5.26
N TRP A 126 -15.01 13.96 4.70
CA TRP A 126 -14.43 12.71 4.24
C TRP A 126 -13.95 11.86 5.42
N PHE A 127 -14.10 10.53 5.25
CA PHE A 127 -13.39 9.58 6.08
C PHE A 127 -11.97 9.42 5.52
N SER A 128 -10.98 9.56 6.38
CA SER A 128 -9.60 9.21 6.05
C SER A 128 -9.18 7.97 6.82
N VAL A 129 -8.47 7.10 6.14
CA VAL A 129 -7.85 5.89 6.70
C VAL A 129 -6.36 6.00 6.43
N ASN A 130 -5.58 6.10 7.48
CA ASN A 130 -4.13 6.25 7.38
C ASN A 130 -3.45 5.22 8.29
N ASP A 131 -2.18 4.95 8.05
CA ASP A 131 -1.38 4.15 8.96
C ASP A 131 -1.27 4.85 10.32
N ALA A 132 -1.26 4.09 11.40
CA ALA A 132 -1.19 4.66 12.74
C ALA A 132 0.15 5.34 12.98
N GLU A 133 1.23 4.70 12.55
CA GLU A 133 2.61 5.15 12.68
C GLU A 133 3.44 4.52 11.55
N GLU A 134 4.58 5.12 11.23
CA GLU A 134 5.56 4.54 10.32
C GLU A 134 6.07 3.20 10.88
N GLY A 135 6.08 2.14 10.05
CA GLY A 135 6.42 0.77 10.46
C GLY A 135 5.28 0.01 11.16
N MET A 136 4.08 0.60 11.23
CA MET A 136 2.87 -0.04 11.77
C MET A 136 1.71 -0.05 10.77
N GLU A 137 1.99 -0.38 9.51
CA GLU A 137 1.03 -0.36 8.39
C GLU A 137 -0.17 -1.30 8.62
N GLN A 138 -0.02 -2.29 9.49
CA GLN A 138 -1.11 -3.19 9.92
C GLN A 138 -2.15 -2.51 10.81
N ARG A 139 -1.81 -1.36 11.40
CA ARG A 139 -2.70 -0.58 12.26
C ARG A 139 -3.15 0.66 11.52
N LYS A 140 -4.46 0.84 11.42
CA LYS A 140 -5.04 2.01 10.73
C LYS A 140 -5.72 2.93 11.73
N VAL A 141 -5.59 4.22 11.51
CA VAL A 141 -6.34 5.27 12.17
C VAL A 141 -7.41 5.76 11.22
N VAL A 142 -8.66 5.64 11.64
CA VAL A 142 -9.79 6.17 10.88
C VAL A 142 -10.22 7.48 11.52
N ARG A 143 -10.34 8.51 10.70
CA ARG A 143 -10.77 9.84 11.13
C ARG A 143 -11.94 10.30 10.29
N VAL A 144 -12.91 10.94 10.94
CA VAL A 144 -14.00 11.68 10.30
C VAL A 144 -14.03 13.11 10.81
N VAL A 145 -14.36 14.05 9.96
CA VAL A 145 -14.62 15.45 10.31
C VAL A 145 -16.08 15.76 9.99
N THR A 146 -16.80 16.29 10.97
CA THR A 146 -18.19 16.71 10.81
C THR A 146 -18.28 18.20 11.14
N SER A 147 -18.94 18.96 10.29
CA SER A 147 -19.28 20.37 10.55
C SER A 147 -20.76 20.49 10.82
N ILE A 148 -21.11 21.11 11.94
CA ILE A 148 -22.51 21.28 12.33
C ILE A 148 -22.73 22.72 12.81
N ASP A 149 -23.65 23.41 12.16
CA ASP A 149 -24.13 24.72 12.58
C ASP A 149 -25.38 24.54 13.43
N PHE A 150 -25.42 25.22 14.55
CA PHE A 150 -26.57 25.26 15.44
C PHE A 150 -27.20 26.66 15.47
N TYR A 151 -28.48 26.71 15.71
CA TYR A 151 -29.12 27.96 16.10
C TYR A 151 -28.70 28.30 17.56
N ILE A 152 -28.48 29.58 17.80
CA ILE A 152 -28.31 30.13 19.14
C ILE A 152 -29.68 30.61 19.64
N VAL A 153 -30.00 30.33 20.88
CA VAL A 153 -31.17 30.79 21.56
C VAL A 153 -30.75 31.52 22.84
N ASP A 154 -31.38 32.65 23.10
CA ASP A 154 -31.19 33.47 24.32
C ASP A 154 -31.94 32.87 25.51
#